data_4a7f0b0d9daad0e4b3cc15f3bb663a61
#
_entry.id   4a7f0b0d9daad0e4b3cc15f3bb663a61
#
_cell.length_a   1.000
_cell.length_b   1.000
_cell.length_c   1.000
_cell.angle_alpha   90.00
_cell.angle_beta   90.00
_cell.angle_gamma   90.00
#
_symmetry.space_group_name_H-M   'P 1'
#
loop_
_entity.id
_entity.type
_entity.pdbx_description
1 polymer ?
#
loop_
_entity_poly.entity_id
_entity_poly.type
_entity_poly.pdbx_seq_one_letter_code
_entity_poly.pdbx_strand_id
1 'polypeptide(L)'
;MATTLKSILVSLGFFLSFLAKTSQTVRYEPTWDSLDKRPLPDWYDDAKLGIFIHWGVFSVPSFSSEWFWYDWKARGLPGIVDFMQKNYPPDFTYPDFAPEFRAEFYSPVEWAGLFKESGAK
;
A
#
# COMPACT_ATOMS: atom_id res chain seq x y z
N MET A 1 -51.29 27.53 -5.39
CA MET A 1 -50.06 27.80 -6.18
C MET A 1 -48.86 28.22 -5.33
N ALA A 2 -48.99 28.94 -4.24
CA ALA A 2 -47.86 29.39 -3.40
C ALA A 2 -47.17 28.29 -2.58
N THR A 3 -47.86 27.22 -2.22
CA THR A 3 -47.33 26.10 -1.43
C THR A 3 -46.38 25.18 -2.22
N THR A 4 -46.61 25.01 -3.53
CA THR A 4 -45.79 24.16 -4.41
C THR A 4 -44.42 24.80 -4.71
N LEU A 5 -44.39 26.13 -4.81
CA LEU A 5 -43.14 26.86 -5.10
C LEU A 5 -42.18 26.85 -3.89
N LYS A 6 -42.70 26.93 -2.67
CA LYS A 6 -41.90 26.83 -1.43
C LYS A 6 -41.28 25.46 -1.24
N SER A 7 -41.99 24.37 -1.57
CA SER A 7 -41.45 23.00 -1.51
C SER A 7 -40.31 22.76 -2.52
N ILE A 8 -40.44 23.32 -3.74
CA ILE A 8 -39.39 23.20 -4.78
C ILE A 8 -38.11 23.95 -4.38
N LEU A 9 -38.25 25.14 -3.80
CA LEU A 9 -37.11 25.95 -3.35
C LEU A 9 -36.36 25.30 -2.16
N VAL A 10 -37.07 24.67 -1.23
CA VAL A 10 -36.47 23.94 -0.10
C VAL A 10 -35.74 22.68 -0.60
N SER A 11 -36.32 21.94 -1.55
CA SER A 11 -35.67 20.76 -2.15
C SER A 11 -34.43 21.12 -2.94
N LEU A 12 -34.44 22.24 -3.67
CA LEU A 12 -33.27 22.72 -4.43
C LEU A 12 -32.15 23.21 -3.52
N GLY A 13 -32.48 23.84 -2.37
CA GLY A 13 -31.51 24.25 -1.36
C GLY A 13 -30.82 23.07 -0.68
N PHE A 14 -31.53 21.97 -0.44
CA PHE A 14 -30.95 20.74 0.12
C PHE A 14 -30.04 20.01 -0.88
N PHE A 15 -30.35 20.04 -2.17
CA PHE A 15 -29.53 19.42 -3.21
C PHE A 15 -28.24 20.21 -3.48
N LEU A 16 -28.27 21.53 -3.38
CA LEU A 16 -27.07 22.38 -3.54
C LEU A 16 -26.10 22.28 -2.36
N SER A 17 -26.57 21.93 -1.17
CA SER A 17 -25.72 21.75 0.02
C SER A 17 -24.92 20.44 -0.01
N PHE A 18 -25.29 19.48 -0.86
CA PHE A 18 -24.59 18.19 -0.98
C PHE A 18 -23.44 18.19 -2.01
N LEU A 19 -23.32 19.24 -2.81
CA LEU A 19 -22.39 19.32 -3.96
C LEU A 19 -21.07 20.05 -3.69
N ALA A 20 -20.78 20.47 -2.46
CA ALA A 20 -19.61 21.31 -2.18
C ALA A 20 -18.72 20.78 -1.05
N LYS A 21 -18.34 19.50 -1.10
CA LYS A 21 -17.08 19.06 -0.50
C LYS A 21 -16.10 18.66 -1.60
N THR A 22 -15.71 19.63 -2.41
CA THR A 22 -14.49 19.51 -3.19
C THR A 22 -13.34 19.51 -2.18
N SER A 23 -12.79 18.32 -1.91
CA SER A 23 -11.52 18.21 -1.23
C SER A 23 -10.50 19.00 -2.04
N GLN A 24 -10.18 20.21 -1.61
CA GLN A 24 -9.04 20.94 -2.16
C GLN A 24 -7.81 20.13 -1.84
N THR A 25 -7.21 19.56 -2.86
CA THR A 25 -5.91 18.90 -2.74
C THR A 25 -4.88 19.96 -2.44
N VAL A 26 -4.48 20.07 -1.18
CA VAL A 26 -3.40 20.98 -0.79
C VAL A 26 -2.11 20.44 -1.40
N ARG A 27 -1.45 21.25 -2.24
CA ARG A 27 -0.15 20.93 -2.82
C ARG A 27 0.94 21.42 -1.88
N TYR A 28 1.87 20.56 -1.55
CA TYR A 28 3.05 20.88 -0.75
C TYR A 28 4.28 20.98 -1.66
N GLU A 29 5.16 21.94 -1.36
CA GLU A 29 6.46 22.04 -2.02
C GLU A 29 7.42 21.00 -1.43
N PRO A 30 8.45 20.53 -2.17
CA PRO A 30 9.39 19.52 -1.73
C PRO A 30 10.46 20.10 -0.79
N THR A 31 10.02 20.81 0.24
CA THR A 31 10.85 21.38 1.30
C THR A 31 10.30 20.99 2.67
N TRP A 32 11.18 20.82 3.66
CA TRP A 32 10.75 20.47 5.01
C TRP A 32 9.81 21.52 5.59
N ASP A 33 10.07 22.81 5.39
CA ASP A 33 9.20 23.90 5.85
C ASP A 33 7.76 23.80 5.32
N SER A 34 7.57 23.23 4.13
CA SER A 34 6.24 23.00 3.56
C SER A 34 5.64 21.67 4.05
N LEU A 35 6.43 20.62 4.09
CA LEU A 35 5.98 19.27 4.46
C LEU A 35 5.60 19.18 5.94
N ASP A 36 6.33 19.85 6.82
CA ASP A 36 6.07 19.88 8.27
C ASP A 36 4.77 20.61 8.63
N LYS A 37 4.26 21.45 7.72
CA LYS A 37 2.94 22.10 7.90
C LYS A 37 1.76 21.18 7.58
N ARG A 38 2.03 19.98 7.04
CA ARG A 38 0.97 19.02 6.70
C ARG A 38 0.31 18.51 7.98
N PRO A 39 -0.99 18.71 8.16
CA PRO A 39 -1.69 18.12 9.30
C PRO A 39 -1.67 16.59 9.17
N LEU A 40 -1.40 15.91 10.27
CA LEU A 40 -1.62 14.47 10.35
C LEU A 40 -3.12 14.20 10.32
N PRO A 41 -3.58 13.18 9.59
CA PRO A 41 -4.98 12.79 9.62
C PRO A 41 -5.32 12.19 10.99
N ASP A 42 -6.51 12.49 11.52
CA ASP A 42 -6.95 12.04 12.83
C ASP A 42 -6.86 10.51 13.00
N TRP A 43 -7.16 9.77 11.92
CA TRP A 43 -7.08 8.31 11.95
C TRP A 43 -5.68 7.78 12.26
N TYR A 44 -4.62 8.54 11.98
CA TYR A 44 -3.24 8.10 12.21
C TYR A 44 -2.94 7.97 13.70
N ASP A 45 -3.38 8.93 14.49
CA ASP A 45 -3.23 8.88 15.95
C ASP A 45 -4.20 7.89 16.60
N ASP A 46 -5.39 7.72 16.02
CA ASP A 46 -6.40 6.76 16.49
C ASP A 46 -6.08 5.32 16.12
N ALA A 47 -5.34 5.11 15.03
CA ALA A 47 -4.96 3.79 14.57
C ALA A 47 -3.85 3.21 15.45
N LYS A 48 -4.18 2.23 16.28
CA LYS A 48 -3.24 1.58 17.18
C LYS A 48 -2.68 0.27 16.62
N LEU A 49 -3.20 -0.18 15.48
CA LEU A 49 -2.81 -1.42 14.82
C LEU A 49 -2.52 -1.17 13.34
N GLY A 50 -1.32 -1.52 12.91
CA GLY A 50 -0.90 -1.50 11.51
C GLY A 50 -0.52 -2.90 11.03
N ILE A 51 -0.63 -3.13 9.73
CA ILE A 51 -0.14 -4.34 9.08
C ILE A 51 1.04 -3.95 8.20
N PHE A 52 2.16 -4.63 8.39
CA PHE A 52 3.36 -4.45 7.60
C PHE A 52 3.66 -5.73 6.82
N ILE A 53 3.78 -5.62 5.48
CA ILE A 53 3.95 -6.77 4.60
C ILE A 53 5.25 -6.62 3.81
N HIS A 54 6.14 -7.61 3.94
CA HIS A 54 7.30 -7.78 3.09
C HIS A 54 6.99 -8.85 2.05
N TRP A 55 6.80 -8.44 0.81
CA TRP A 55 6.44 -9.36 -0.26
C TRP A 55 6.95 -8.84 -1.61
N GLY A 56 7.66 -9.68 -2.35
CA GLY A 56 8.27 -9.30 -3.60
C GLY A 56 9.04 -10.46 -4.25
N VAL A 57 9.93 -10.16 -5.18
CA VAL A 57 10.72 -11.16 -5.91
C VAL A 57 11.48 -12.11 -4.98
N PHE A 58 11.99 -11.63 -3.86
CA PHE A 58 12.67 -12.45 -2.85
C PHE A 58 11.76 -13.53 -2.22
N SER A 59 10.44 -13.38 -2.34
CA SER A 59 9.47 -14.39 -1.87
C SER A 59 9.42 -15.63 -2.76
N VAL A 60 9.92 -15.57 -3.99
CA VAL A 60 9.97 -16.72 -4.91
C VAL A 60 10.85 -17.83 -4.35
N PRO A 61 12.14 -17.61 -4.04
CA PRO A 61 12.97 -18.64 -3.44
C PRO A 61 12.52 -18.99 -2.01
N SER A 62 11.78 -18.11 -1.35
CA SER A 62 11.27 -18.29 0.02
C SER A 62 12.33 -18.76 1.01
N PHE A 63 13.53 -18.22 0.88
CA PHE A 63 14.70 -18.57 1.69
C PHE A 63 15.30 -17.32 2.34
N SER A 64 15.59 -17.37 3.63
CA SER A 64 16.12 -16.25 4.42
C SER A 64 15.10 -15.10 4.60
N SER A 65 15.40 -13.89 4.12
CA SER A 65 14.61 -12.68 4.36
C SER A 65 14.50 -11.80 3.11
N GLU A 66 13.87 -10.64 3.27
CA GLU A 66 13.78 -9.60 2.22
C GLU A 66 15.16 -9.08 1.78
N TRP A 67 16.18 -9.29 2.60
CA TRP A 67 17.58 -8.98 2.29
C TRP A 67 18.27 -10.02 1.41
N PHE A 68 17.56 -11.06 0.96
CA PHE A 68 18.11 -12.19 0.21
C PHE A 68 19.12 -11.79 -0.87
N TRP A 69 18.78 -10.85 -1.74
CA TRP A 69 19.66 -10.42 -2.82
C TRP A 69 20.94 -9.75 -2.31
N TYR A 70 20.80 -8.82 -1.36
CA TYR A 70 21.92 -8.14 -0.74
C TYR A 70 22.84 -9.14 -0.02
N ASP A 71 22.26 -10.02 0.75
CA ASP A 71 22.99 -11.05 1.50
C ASP A 71 23.70 -12.06 0.58
N TRP A 72 23.09 -12.38 -0.56
CA TRP A 72 23.71 -13.22 -1.57
C TRP A 72 24.87 -12.53 -2.28
N LYS A 73 24.65 -11.34 -2.87
CA LYS A 73 25.59 -10.69 -3.79
C LYS A 73 26.57 -9.74 -3.11
N ALA A 74 26.14 -8.97 -2.13
CA ALA A 74 27.00 -7.99 -1.46
C ALA A 74 27.74 -8.58 -0.25
N ARG A 75 27.04 -9.40 0.56
CA ARG A 75 27.64 -10.00 1.76
C ARG A 75 28.22 -11.38 1.51
N GLY A 76 27.75 -12.10 0.52
CA GLY A 76 28.22 -13.45 0.21
C GLY A 76 27.98 -14.43 1.36
N LEU A 77 26.82 -14.33 2.04
CA LEU A 77 26.54 -15.20 3.19
C LEU A 77 26.55 -16.67 2.78
N PRO A 78 27.39 -17.51 3.41
CA PRO A 78 27.60 -18.90 3.00
C PRO A 78 26.31 -19.69 2.82
N GLY A 79 25.36 -19.55 3.76
CA GLY A 79 24.09 -20.27 3.68
C GLY A 79 23.24 -19.93 2.46
N ILE A 80 23.27 -18.67 2.00
CA ILE A 80 22.53 -18.24 0.81
C ILE A 80 23.29 -18.63 -0.46
N VAL A 81 24.61 -18.49 -0.46
CA VAL A 81 25.46 -18.93 -1.59
C VAL A 81 25.29 -20.43 -1.82
N ASP A 82 25.37 -21.23 -0.78
CA ASP A 82 25.13 -22.68 -0.82
C ASP A 82 23.74 -23.04 -1.32
N PHE A 83 22.72 -22.33 -0.86
CA PHE A 83 21.34 -22.51 -1.32
C PHE A 83 21.23 -22.28 -2.83
N MET A 84 21.79 -21.17 -3.32
CA MET A 84 21.78 -20.85 -4.75
C MET A 84 22.54 -21.88 -5.58
N GLN A 85 23.72 -22.28 -5.16
CA GLN A 85 24.55 -23.28 -5.87
C GLN A 85 23.89 -24.65 -5.96
N LYS A 86 23.10 -25.02 -4.94
CA LYS A 86 22.42 -26.34 -4.89
C LYS A 86 21.12 -26.38 -5.71
N ASN A 87 20.43 -25.24 -5.84
CA ASN A 87 19.07 -25.23 -6.35
C ASN A 87 18.93 -24.54 -7.72
N TYR A 88 19.94 -23.77 -8.16
CA TYR A 88 19.86 -22.97 -9.39
C TYR A 88 21.10 -23.13 -10.25
N PRO A 89 20.99 -22.95 -11.58
CA PRO A 89 22.15 -22.98 -12.47
C PRO A 89 23.20 -21.90 -12.13
N PRO A 90 24.47 -22.10 -12.50
CA PRO A 90 25.56 -21.16 -12.17
C PRO A 90 25.38 -19.74 -12.70
N ASP A 91 24.67 -19.58 -13.82
CA ASP A 91 24.37 -18.33 -14.49
C ASP A 91 23.04 -17.68 -14.03
N PHE A 92 22.31 -18.32 -13.10
CA PHE A 92 21.07 -17.79 -12.57
C PHE A 92 21.30 -16.50 -11.77
N THR A 93 20.50 -15.49 -12.06
CA THR A 93 20.58 -14.18 -11.44
C THR A 93 19.31 -13.83 -10.66
N TYR A 94 19.36 -12.80 -9.83
CA TYR A 94 18.18 -12.40 -9.05
C TYR A 94 16.99 -11.95 -9.93
N PRO A 95 17.18 -11.20 -11.04
CA PRO A 95 16.10 -10.89 -11.97
C PRO A 95 15.37 -12.10 -12.57
N ASP A 96 16.05 -13.26 -12.65
CA ASP A 96 15.45 -14.47 -13.21
C ASP A 96 14.33 -15.05 -12.34
N PHE A 97 14.22 -14.62 -11.08
CA PHE A 97 13.06 -14.92 -10.25
C PHE A 97 11.80 -14.13 -10.64
N ALA A 98 11.95 -12.98 -11.30
CA ALA A 98 10.82 -12.08 -11.54
C ALA A 98 9.66 -12.71 -12.34
N PRO A 99 9.90 -13.50 -13.41
CA PRO A 99 8.83 -14.19 -14.13
C PRO A 99 8.06 -15.21 -13.30
N GLU A 100 8.67 -15.72 -12.23
CA GLU A 100 8.06 -16.70 -11.33
C GLU A 100 7.25 -16.05 -10.21
N PHE A 101 7.39 -14.75 -10.00
CA PHE A 101 6.58 -13.99 -9.06
C PHE A 101 5.19 -13.70 -9.66
N ARG A 102 4.33 -14.72 -9.68
CA ARG A 102 3.02 -14.69 -10.34
C ARG A 102 1.87 -14.25 -9.46
N ALA A 103 2.09 -14.22 -8.14
CA ALA A 103 1.07 -13.81 -7.16
C ALA A 103 -0.28 -14.56 -7.32
N GLU A 104 -0.24 -15.85 -7.64
CA GLU A 104 -1.40 -16.66 -8.03
C GLU A 104 -2.51 -16.70 -6.96
N PHE A 105 -2.15 -16.65 -5.68
CA PHE A 105 -3.08 -16.67 -4.57
C PHE A 105 -3.39 -15.27 -4.00
N TYR A 106 -2.97 -14.22 -4.68
CA TYR A 106 -3.23 -12.87 -4.24
C TYR A 106 -4.61 -12.41 -4.71
N SER A 107 -5.50 -12.15 -3.77
CA SER A 107 -6.80 -11.53 -4.00
C SER A 107 -6.86 -10.19 -3.27
N PRO A 108 -6.79 -9.05 -3.95
CA PRO A 108 -6.82 -7.75 -3.28
C PRO A 108 -8.12 -7.52 -2.50
N VAL A 109 -9.23 -8.11 -2.94
CA VAL A 109 -10.52 -8.00 -2.25
C VAL A 109 -10.52 -8.77 -0.93
N GLU A 110 -10.01 -10.00 -0.94
CA GLU A 110 -9.89 -10.83 0.26
C GLU A 110 -8.91 -10.22 1.26
N TRP A 111 -7.76 -9.76 0.79
CA TRP A 111 -6.77 -9.12 1.64
C TRP A 111 -7.30 -7.85 2.28
N ALA A 112 -7.98 -6.99 1.49
CA ALA A 112 -8.63 -5.80 2.03
C ALA A 112 -9.70 -6.14 3.08
N GLY A 113 -10.45 -7.23 2.87
CA GLY A 113 -11.40 -7.77 3.84
C GLY A 113 -10.72 -8.16 5.15
N LEU A 114 -9.64 -8.95 5.08
CA LEU A 114 -8.86 -9.37 6.24
C LEU A 114 -8.26 -8.17 7.00
N PHE A 115 -7.72 -7.18 6.29
CA PHE A 115 -7.18 -5.97 6.91
C PHE A 115 -8.26 -5.18 7.64
N LYS A 116 -9.43 -5.04 7.02
CA LYS A 116 -10.58 -4.39 7.65
C LYS A 116 -11.03 -5.11 8.91
N GLU A 117 -11.18 -6.43 8.85
CA GLU A 117 -11.60 -7.26 10.00
C GLU A 117 -10.57 -7.24 11.14
N SER A 118 -9.28 -7.09 10.83
CA SER A 118 -8.23 -6.97 11.84
C SER A 118 -8.29 -5.65 12.64
N GLY A 119 -9.01 -4.64 12.13
CA GLY A 119 -9.04 -3.30 12.70
C GLY A 119 -7.84 -2.43 12.34
N ALA A 120 -6.91 -2.94 11.53
CA ALA A 120 -5.77 -2.13 11.04
C ALA A 120 -6.23 -0.99 10.12
N LYS A 121 -5.46 0.09 10.11
CA LYS A 121 -5.73 1.31 9.34
C LYS A 121 -4.58 1.60 8.37
#